data_bf7114a2ea7f5dce74ce41de0e7438bf
#
_entry.id   bf7114a2ea7f5dce74ce41de0e7438bf
#
_cell.length_a   1.000
_cell.length_b   1.000
_cell.length_c   1.000
_cell.angle_alpha   90.00
_cell.angle_beta   90.00
_cell.angle_gamma   90.00
#
_symmetry.space_group_name_H-M   'P 1'
#
loop_
_entity.id
_entity.type
_entity.pdbx_description
1 polymer ?
#
loop_
_entity_poly.entity_id
_entity_poly.type
_entity_poly.pdbx_seq_one_letter_code
_entity_poly.pdbx_strand_id
1 'polypeptide(L)'
;HCLSSAASDVYKRQVWRKRASDKKQGSSEETTEYNLGSTLEFIKQTYENMLKADIAPEMARMILPQNMMTEWYWSGTLYAFARVCNLRCQPDAQQETKIIADRISELSQKQYPLSWKYLTEL
;
A
#
# COMPACT_ATOMS: atom_id res chain seq x y z
N HIS A 1 17.99 2.69 -4.86
CA HIS A 1 18.51 2.64 -3.48
C HIS A 1 17.49 2.18 -2.44
N CYS A 2 16.23 2.04 -2.82
CA CYS A 2 15.15 1.80 -1.86
C CYS A 2 14.78 0.33 -1.64
N LEU A 3 15.40 -0.58 -2.37
CA LEU A 3 15.23 -2.00 -2.13
C LEU A 3 16.50 -2.57 -1.53
N SER A 4 17.00 -1.91 -0.48
CA SER A 4 18.05 -2.49 0.34
C SER A 4 17.58 -3.84 0.89
N SER A 5 18.48 -4.73 1.15
CA SER A 5 18.21 -6.04 1.74
C SER A 5 17.28 -6.00 2.96
N ALA A 6 17.25 -4.88 3.68
CA ALA A 6 16.37 -4.67 4.82
C ALA A 6 14.88 -4.57 4.44
N ALA A 7 14.56 -4.01 3.27
CA ALA A 7 13.17 -3.93 2.82
C ALA A 7 12.64 -5.27 2.30
N SER A 8 13.51 -6.15 1.79
CA SER A 8 13.14 -7.48 1.33
C SER A 8 12.71 -8.43 2.45
N ASP A 9 13.04 -8.08 3.69
CA ASP A 9 12.71 -8.92 4.85
C ASP A 9 11.35 -8.64 5.46
N VAL A 10 10.70 -7.55 5.04
CA VAL A 10 9.45 -7.10 5.64
C VAL A 10 8.30 -7.23 4.65
N TYR A 11 7.55 -8.31 4.80
CA TYR A 11 6.25 -8.45 4.15
C TYR A 11 5.15 -7.99 5.10
N LYS A 12 4.17 -7.26 4.57
CA LYS A 12 3.00 -6.93 5.35
C LYS A 12 2.30 -8.23 5.77
N ARG A 13 2.10 -8.39 7.07
CA ARG A 13 1.23 -9.43 7.59
C ARG A 13 -0.19 -9.12 7.14
N GLN A 14 -0.67 -9.86 6.16
CA GLN A 14 -1.95 -9.62 5.52
C GLN A 14 -3.09 -10.23 6.32
N VAL A 15 -4.11 -9.43 6.59
CA VAL A 15 -5.44 -9.91 6.95
C VAL A 15 -6.21 -10.08 5.65
N TRP A 16 -6.56 -11.32 5.31
CA TRP A 16 -7.29 -11.61 4.09
C TRP A 16 -8.77 -11.31 4.28
N ARG A 17 -9.35 -10.56 3.36
CA ARG A 17 -10.79 -10.29 3.32
C ARG A 17 -11.42 -11.01 2.14
N LYS A 18 -12.66 -11.47 2.34
CA LYS A 18 -13.43 -12.11 1.29
C LYS A 18 -13.80 -11.11 0.20
N ARG A 19 -14.21 -11.64 -0.94
CA ARG A 19 -14.72 -10.85 -2.05
C ARG A 19 -16.03 -10.16 -1.64
N ALA A 20 -16.18 -8.88 -1.99
CA ALA A 20 -17.45 -8.19 -1.87
C ALA A 20 -18.43 -8.68 -2.94
N SER A 21 -19.70 -8.82 -2.57
CA SER A 21 -20.77 -9.22 -3.51
C SER A 21 -21.36 -8.03 -4.26
N ASP A 22 -21.25 -6.83 -3.70
CA ASP A 22 -21.90 -5.59 -4.12
C ASP A 22 -20.97 -4.58 -4.81
N LYS A 23 -19.68 -4.90 -4.93
CA LYS A 23 -18.67 -3.99 -5.47
C LYS A 23 -17.85 -4.65 -6.56
N LYS A 24 -17.56 -3.91 -7.63
CA LYS A 24 -16.64 -4.37 -8.68
C LYS A 24 -15.19 -4.44 -8.22
N GLN A 25 -14.78 -3.53 -7.35
CA GLN A 25 -13.48 -3.47 -6.74
C GLN A 25 -13.64 -3.25 -5.23
N GLY A 26 -12.85 -3.95 -4.46
CA GLY A 26 -12.92 -3.91 -3.02
C GLY A 26 -13.20 -5.27 -2.40
N SER A 27 -13.09 -5.32 -1.11
CA SER A 27 -13.30 -6.52 -0.30
C SER A 27 -14.45 -6.30 0.69
N SER A 28 -15.05 -7.39 1.16
CA SER A 28 -16.00 -7.35 2.26
C SER A 28 -15.28 -7.09 3.59
N GLU A 29 -16.03 -6.83 4.64
CA GLU A 29 -15.48 -6.74 6.00
C GLU A 29 -15.18 -8.13 6.59
N GLU A 30 -15.75 -9.17 6.02
CA GLU A 30 -15.48 -10.54 6.45
C GLU A 30 -14.06 -10.96 6.14
N THR A 31 -13.42 -11.59 7.11
CA THR A 31 -12.06 -12.09 6.99
C THR A 31 -12.02 -13.58 6.69
N THR A 32 -10.91 -14.01 6.13
CA THR A 32 -10.58 -15.42 5.91
C THR A 32 -9.10 -15.64 6.17
N GLU A 33 -8.71 -16.90 6.36
CA GLU A 33 -7.31 -17.23 6.56
C GLU A 33 -6.72 -17.85 5.30
N TYR A 34 -5.51 -17.45 4.99
CA TYR A 34 -4.69 -18.06 3.95
C TYR A 34 -3.21 -17.91 4.29
N ASN A 35 -2.46 -18.98 4.21
CA ASN A 35 -1.05 -18.99 4.56
C ASN A 35 -0.18 -18.91 3.29
N LEU A 36 0.53 -17.79 3.14
CA LEU A 36 1.51 -17.57 2.07
C LEU A 36 2.98 -17.75 2.52
N GLY A 37 3.20 -18.14 3.76
CA GLY A 37 4.54 -18.14 4.35
C GLY A 37 5.59 -18.86 3.52
N SER A 38 5.32 -20.07 3.07
CA SER A 38 6.25 -20.86 2.25
C SER A 38 6.48 -20.25 0.86
N THR A 39 5.45 -19.68 0.24
CA THR A 39 5.55 -19.02 -1.06
C THR A 39 6.40 -17.75 -0.96
N LEU A 40 6.18 -16.94 0.06
CA LEU A 40 6.94 -15.71 0.29
C LEU A 40 8.40 -16.02 0.59
N GLU A 41 8.68 -17.04 1.40
CA GLU A 41 10.04 -17.46 1.69
C GLU A 41 10.76 -17.98 0.43
N PHE A 42 10.08 -18.74 -0.41
CA PHE A 42 10.63 -19.18 -1.70
C PHE A 42 10.97 -18.00 -2.63
N ILE A 43 10.09 -17.01 -2.74
CA ILE A 43 10.32 -15.81 -3.55
C ILE A 43 11.51 -15.03 -3.01
N LYS A 44 11.59 -14.82 -1.70
CA LYS A 44 12.71 -14.16 -1.03
C LYS A 44 14.03 -14.85 -1.34
N GLN A 45 14.08 -16.16 -1.18
CA GLN A 45 15.28 -16.96 -1.47
C GLN A 45 15.68 -16.85 -2.95
N THR A 46 14.70 -16.90 -3.87
CA THR A 46 14.96 -16.73 -5.29
C THR A 46 15.53 -15.35 -5.59
N TYR A 47 14.97 -14.29 -5.02
CA TYR A 47 15.49 -12.92 -5.15
C TYR A 47 16.95 -12.80 -4.69
N GLU A 48 17.26 -13.34 -3.50
CA GLU A 48 18.62 -13.34 -2.97
C GLU A 48 19.59 -14.11 -3.88
N ASN A 49 19.17 -15.26 -4.40
CA ASN A 49 19.96 -16.05 -5.34
C ASN A 49 20.22 -15.31 -6.65
N MET A 50 19.25 -14.56 -7.15
CA MET A 50 19.44 -13.71 -8.34
C MET A 50 20.49 -12.63 -8.10
N LEU A 51 20.47 -11.98 -6.95
CA LEU A 51 21.49 -10.99 -6.56
C LEU A 51 22.88 -11.63 -6.44
N LYS A 52 22.98 -12.81 -5.85
CA LYS A 52 24.23 -13.57 -5.76
C LYS A 52 24.77 -14.01 -7.14
N ALA A 53 23.88 -14.20 -8.11
CA ALA A 53 24.22 -14.49 -9.50
C ALA A 53 24.56 -13.23 -10.31
N ASP A 54 24.76 -12.10 -9.64
CA ASP A 54 25.11 -10.81 -10.24
C ASP A 54 24.05 -10.26 -11.20
N ILE A 55 22.77 -10.64 -10.99
CA ILE A 55 21.67 -10.04 -11.71
C ILE A 55 21.41 -8.65 -11.16
N ALA A 56 21.23 -7.67 -12.04
CA ALA A 56 20.96 -6.29 -11.66
C ALA A 56 19.74 -6.20 -10.72
N PRO A 57 19.80 -5.46 -9.62
CA PRO A 57 18.70 -5.34 -8.66
C PRO A 57 17.37 -4.90 -9.29
N GLU A 58 17.43 -4.04 -10.31
CA GLU A 58 16.27 -3.59 -11.08
C GLU A 58 15.56 -4.74 -11.82
N MET A 59 16.30 -5.76 -12.19
CA MET A 59 15.75 -6.97 -12.81
C MET A 59 15.31 -7.99 -11.76
N ALA A 60 16.13 -8.23 -10.75
CA ALA A 60 15.84 -9.19 -9.70
C ALA A 60 14.51 -8.84 -8.97
N ARG A 61 14.24 -7.55 -8.72
CA ARG A 61 13.01 -7.09 -8.06
C ARG A 61 11.72 -7.41 -8.81
N MET A 62 11.79 -7.79 -10.09
CA MET A 62 10.61 -8.14 -10.90
C MET A 62 9.84 -9.34 -10.34
N ILE A 63 10.48 -10.21 -9.57
CA ILE A 63 9.83 -11.36 -8.94
C ILE A 63 9.22 -11.06 -7.58
N LEU A 64 9.46 -9.88 -7.00
CA LEU A 64 8.97 -9.55 -5.67
C LEU A 64 7.46 -9.35 -5.67
N PRO A 65 6.75 -9.86 -4.64
CA PRO A 65 5.30 -9.76 -4.58
C PRO A 65 4.84 -8.34 -4.20
N GLN A 66 3.60 -8.02 -4.53
CA GLN A 66 3.01 -6.71 -4.22
C GLN A 66 2.83 -6.43 -2.73
N ASN A 67 2.82 -7.44 -1.89
CA ASN A 67 2.72 -7.27 -0.44
C ASN A 67 4.05 -6.96 0.25
N MET A 68 5.13 -6.79 -0.51
CA MET A 68 6.39 -6.32 0.03
C MET A 68 6.23 -4.87 0.52
N MET A 69 6.75 -4.61 1.72
CA MET A 69 6.72 -3.26 2.28
C MET A 69 7.75 -2.36 1.61
N THR A 70 7.37 -1.11 1.41
CA THR A 70 8.23 -0.06 0.86
C THR A 70 8.04 1.23 1.65
N GLU A 71 8.97 2.12 1.53
CA GLU A 71 8.98 3.39 2.25
C GLU A 71 9.44 4.51 1.31
N TRP A 72 8.71 5.61 1.30
CA TRP A 72 9.06 6.78 0.48
C TRP A 72 8.53 8.07 1.09
N TYR A 73 9.11 9.19 0.69
CA TYR A 73 8.53 10.50 0.92
C TYR A 73 7.56 10.84 -0.21
N TRP A 74 6.40 11.37 0.15
CA TRP A 74 5.40 11.82 -0.79
C TRP A 74 5.19 13.32 -0.63
N SER A 75 5.52 14.10 -1.67
CA SER A 75 5.38 15.54 -1.71
C SER A 75 4.40 15.94 -2.80
N GLY A 76 3.59 16.92 -2.52
CA GLY A 76 2.60 17.44 -3.46
C GLY A 76 1.93 18.70 -2.95
N THR A 77 1.08 19.29 -3.77
CA THR A 77 0.24 20.41 -3.36
C THR A 77 -0.88 19.96 -2.43
N LEU A 78 -1.36 20.86 -1.59
CA LEU A 78 -2.52 20.56 -0.73
C LEU A 78 -3.74 20.15 -1.56
N TYR A 79 -3.92 20.76 -2.72
CA TYR A 79 -4.97 20.39 -3.68
C TYR A 79 -4.83 18.95 -4.18
N ALA A 80 -3.62 18.50 -4.50
CA ALA A 80 -3.37 17.12 -4.94
C ALA A 80 -3.75 16.11 -3.85
N PHE A 81 -3.38 16.37 -2.61
CA PHE A 81 -3.76 15.51 -1.47
C PHE A 81 -5.27 15.56 -1.20
N ALA A 82 -5.91 16.72 -1.34
CA ALA A 82 -7.36 16.83 -1.23
C ALA A 82 -8.08 15.96 -2.28
N ARG A 83 -7.61 15.94 -3.52
CA ARG A 83 -8.15 15.05 -4.56
C ARG A 83 -8.01 13.58 -4.23
N VAL A 84 -6.87 13.17 -3.68
CA VAL A 84 -6.70 11.79 -3.20
C VAL A 84 -7.74 11.46 -2.14
N CYS A 85 -7.92 12.34 -1.17
CA CYS A 85 -8.89 12.12 -0.08
C CYS A 85 -10.33 12.10 -0.58
N ASN A 86 -10.72 13.00 -1.48
CA ASN A 86 -12.05 13.01 -2.08
C ASN A 86 -12.39 11.70 -2.80
N LEU A 87 -11.38 11.06 -3.40
CA LEU A 87 -11.55 9.79 -4.11
C LEU A 87 -11.44 8.56 -3.20
N ARG A 88 -10.60 8.61 -2.17
CA ARG A 88 -10.18 7.42 -1.42
C ARG A 88 -10.67 7.36 0.03
N CYS A 89 -11.22 8.43 0.57
CA CYS A 89 -11.91 8.38 1.87
C CYS A 89 -13.36 7.87 1.75
N GLN A 90 -13.84 7.62 0.54
CA GLN A 90 -15.21 7.14 0.30
C GLN A 90 -15.42 5.71 0.82
N PRO A 91 -16.66 5.34 1.19
CA PRO A 91 -16.97 4.02 1.74
C PRO A 91 -16.68 2.86 0.79
N ASP A 92 -16.71 3.10 -0.53
CA ASP A 92 -16.45 2.12 -1.58
C ASP A 92 -14.98 2.02 -1.99
N ALA A 93 -14.11 2.84 -1.39
CA ALA A 93 -12.67 2.76 -1.63
C ALA A 93 -12.07 1.47 -1.06
N GLN A 94 -11.01 0.99 -1.71
CA GLN A 94 -10.26 -0.14 -1.19
C GLN A 94 -9.71 0.18 0.21
N GLN A 95 -9.93 -0.71 1.16
CA GLN A 95 -9.66 -0.45 2.58
C GLN A 95 -8.19 -0.07 2.86
N GLU A 96 -7.24 -0.73 2.21
CA GLU A 96 -5.82 -0.44 2.38
C GLU A 96 -5.48 0.99 1.94
N THR A 97 -6.07 1.45 0.86
CA THR A 97 -5.90 2.82 0.36
C THR A 97 -6.65 3.82 1.22
N LYS A 98 -7.87 3.46 1.67
CA LYS A 98 -8.69 4.30 2.53
C LYS A 98 -7.99 4.64 3.84
N ILE A 99 -7.36 3.68 4.49
CA ILE A 99 -6.61 3.90 5.74
C ILE A 99 -5.55 5.00 5.57
N ILE A 100 -4.81 4.96 4.46
CA ILE A 100 -3.79 5.97 4.16
C ILE A 100 -4.43 7.33 3.87
N ALA A 101 -5.50 7.35 3.06
CA ALA A 101 -6.21 8.59 2.72
C ALA A 101 -6.85 9.25 3.93
N ASP A 102 -7.48 8.49 4.82
CA ASP A 102 -8.05 9.00 6.07
C ASP A 102 -6.97 9.64 6.95
N ARG A 103 -5.78 9.03 7.03
CA ARG A 103 -4.65 9.59 7.77
C ARG A 103 -4.12 10.88 7.16
N ILE A 104 -4.04 10.96 5.83
CA ILE A 104 -3.67 12.18 5.11
C ILE A 104 -4.68 13.30 5.42
N SER A 105 -5.98 12.98 5.36
CA SER A 105 -7.05 13.95 5.65
C SER A 105 -6.96 14.50 7.07
N GLU A 106 -6.77 13.63 8.05
CA GLU A 106 -6.61 14.01 9.45
C GLU A 106 -5.43 14.98 9.65
N LEU A 107 -4.26 14.65 9.10
CA LEU A 107 -3.07 15.49 9.22
C LEU A 107 -3.21 16.82 8.48
N SER A 108 -3.81 16.81 7.29
CA SER A 108 -4.02 18.01 6.48
C SER A 108 -5.02 18.96 7.12
N GLN A 109 -6.11 18.42 7.68
CA GLN A 109 -7.10 19.21 8.41
C GLN A 109 -6.50 19.87 9.64
N LYS A 110 -5.61 19.17 10.35
CA LYS A 110 -4.92 19.73 11.52
C LYS A 110 -3.99 20.89 11.17
N GLN A 111 -3.27 20.79 10.03
CA GLN A 111 -2.31 21.81 9.61
C GLN A 111 -2.95 22.98 8.85
N TYR A 112 -3.98 22.71 8.06
CA TYR A 112 -4.62 23.67 7.15
C TYR A 112 -6.15 23.62 7.26
N PRO A 113 -6.74 23.84 8.44
CA PRO A 113 -8.16 23.55 8.67
C PRO A 113 -9.10 24.32 7.73
N LEU A 114 -8.79 25.57 7.45
CA LEU A 114 -9.63 26.42 6.59
C LEU A 114 -9.53 25.99 5.14
N SER A 115 -8.30 25.87 4.61
CA SER A 115 -8.08 25.47 3.21
C SER A 115 -8.58 24.06 2.95
N TRP A 116 -8.36 23.14 3.90
CA TRP A 116 -8.79 21.75 3.77
C TRP A 116 -10.31 21.63 3.66
N LYS A 117 -11.04 22.40 4.47
CA LYS A 117 -12.51 22.46 4.42
C LYS A 117 -13.04 22.84 3.03
N TYR A 118 -12.37 23.77 2.32
CA TYR A 118 -12.82 24.22 1.01
C TYR A 118 -12.33 23.34 -0.15
N LEU A 119 -11.29 22.53 0.07
CA LEU A 119 -10.72 21.66 -0.94
C LEU A 119 -11.30 20.24 -0.92
N THR A 120 -11.93 19.87 0.17
CA THR A 120 -12.50 18.53 0.35
C THR A 120 -14.02 18.55 0.38
N GLU A 121 -14.61 17.47 -0.13
CA GLU A 121 -16.06 17.21 -0.08
C GLU A 121 -16.40 16.22 1.03
N LEU A 122 -15.50 16.12 2.01
CA LEU A 122 -15.56 15.16 3.10
C LEU A 122 -16.36 15.68 4.30
#